data_e162d3cf179fa40e4c86ec8727b06e9c
#
_entry.id   e162d3cf179fa40e4c86ec8727b06e9c
#
_cell.length_a   1.000
_cell.length_b   1.000
_cell.length_c   1.000
_cell.angle_alpha   90.00
_cell.angle_beta   90.00
_cell.angle_gamma   90.00
#
_symmetry.space_group_name_H-M   'P 1'
#
loop_
_entity.id
_entity.type
_entity.pdbx_description
1 polymer ?
#
loop_
_entity_poly.entity_id
_entity_poly.type
_entity_poly.pdbx_seq_one_letter_code
_entity_poly.pdbx_strand_id
1 'polypeptide(L)' 'MVKVKGENYDFAGLTVLEMLEKLGFSTERIAVEINLDIVPKASYSATTLKDEDTVEVVSFVGGG' A
#
# COMPACT_ATOMS: atom_id res chain seq x y z
N MET A 1 -12.09 6.02 -5.81
CA MET A 1 -11.53 4.69 -5.53
C MET A 1 -10.02 4.72 -5.55
N VAL A 2 -9.42 3.83 -4.81
CA VAL A 2 -7.98 3.64 -4.83
C VAL A 2 -7.72 2.33 -5.58
N LYS A 3 -6.80 2.37 -6.54
CA LYS A 3 -6.45 1.16 -7.29
C LYS A 3 -5.25 0.51 -6.63
N VAL A 4 -5.39 -0.74 -6.22
CA VAL A 4 -4.31 -1.49 -5.59
C VAL A 4 -4.08 -2.75 -6.40
N LYS A 5 -2.89 -2.89 -6.95
CA LYS A 5 -2.51 -4.04 -7.78
C LYS A 5 -3.54 -4.28 -8.88
N GLY A 6 -4.01 -3.22 -9.48
CA GLY A 6 -4.94 -3.30 -10.61
C GLY A 6 -6.41 -3.40 -10.25
N GLU A 7 -6.74 -3.47 -8.97
CA GLU A 7 -8.12 -3.59 -8.53
C GLU A 7 -8.56 -2.35 -7.76
N ASN A 8 -9.82 -1.97 -7.93
CA ASN A 8 -10.35 -0.77 -7.29
C ASN A 8 -10.94 -1.10 -5.94
N TYR A 9 -10.62 -0.26 -4.95
CA TYR A 9 -11.12 -0.39 -3.59
C TYR A 9 -11.59 0.96 -3.08
N ASP A 10 -12.52 0.96 -2.17
CA ASP A 10 -13.01 2.17 -1.51
C ASP A 10 -12.12 2.45 -0.29
N PHE A 11 -10.86 2.75 -0.56
CA PHE A 11 -9.85 2.90 0.49
C PHE A 11 -9.41 4.35 0.69
N ALA A 12 -10.03 5.31 0.01
CA ALA A 12 -9.67 6.71 0.23
C ALA A 12 -9.91 7.06 1.70
N GLY A 13 -8.92 7.70 2.31
CA GLY A 13 -9.01 8.04 3.72
C GLY A 13 -8.32 7.07 4.66
N LEU A 14 -8.03 5.86 4.19
CA LEU A 14 -7.26 4.92 5.00
C LEU A 14 -5.78 5.25 4.92
N THR A 15 -5.04 4.89 5.95
CA THR A 15 -3.59 4.96 5.86
C THR A 15 -3.09 3.76 5.09
N VAL A 16 -1.84 3.84 4.62
CA VAL A 16 -1.21 2.71 3.95
C VAL A 16 -1.20 1.50 4.86
N LEU A 17 -0.90 1.70 6.15
CA LEU A 17 -0.87 0.60 7.10
C LEU A 17 -2.24 -0.08 7.19
N GLU A 18 -3.30 0.71 7.29
CA GLU A 18 -4.66 0.16 7.36
C GLU A 18 -5.01 -0.63 6.10
N MET A 19 -4.61 -0.12 4.93
CA MET A 19 -4.84 -0.83 3.68
C MET A 19 -4.13 -2.18 3.68
N LEU A 20 -2.87 -2.21 4.12
CA LEU A 20 -2.11 -3.45 4.14
C LEU A 20 -2.75 -4.47 5.08
N GLU A 21 -3.23 -4.02 6.22
CA GLU A 21 -3.91 -4.89 7.17
C GLU A 21 -5.20 -5.47 6.59
N LYS A 22 -5.97 -4.63 5.91
CA LYS A 22 -7.22 -5.08 5.30
C LYS A 22 -6.97 -6.13 4.22
N LEU A 23 -5.89 -5.99 3.49
CA LEU A 23 -5.58 -6.90 2.39
C LEU A 23 -4.73 -8.10 2.84
N GLY A 24 -4.34 -8.13 4.10
CA GLY A 24 -3.61 -9.26 4.64
C GLY A 24 -2.13 -9.30 4.29
N PHE A 25 -1.56 -8.18 3.92
CA PHE A 25 -0.13 -8.14 3.63
C PHE A 25 0.69 -8.02 4.91
N SER A 26 1.84 -8.69 4.92
CA SER A 26 2.82 -8.50 5.97
C SER A 26 3.65 -7.27 5.64
N THR A 27 3.79 -6.37 6.60
CA THR A 27 4.59 -5.16 6.37
C THR A 27 6.07 -5.44 6.34
N GLU A 28 6.48 -6.64 6.69
CA GLU A 28 7.90 -6.97 6.81
C GLU A 28 8.54 -7.28 5.47
N ARG A 29 7.77 -7.72 4.50
CA ARG A 29 8.32 -8.28 3.28
C ARG A 29 7.70 -7.69 2.03
N ILE A 30 7.35 -6.43 2.10
CA ILE A 30 6.74 -5.74 0.96
C ILE A 30 7.36 -4.38 0.76
N ALA A 31 7.19 -3.86 -0.43
CA ALA A 31 7.45 -2.46 -0.74
C ALA A 31 6.16 -1.89 -1.31
N VAL A 32 5.87 -0.65 -0.99
CA VAL A 32 4.67 0.03 -1.44
C VAL A 32 5.05 1.26 -2.25
N GLU A 33 4.39 1.43 -3.39
CA GLU A 33 4.51 2.64 -4.20
C GLU A 33 3.12 3.25 -4.35
N ILE A 34 3.04 4.56 -4.28
CA ILE A 34 1.82 5.29 -4.58
C ILE A 34 2.14 6.24 -5.71
N ASN A 35 1.44 6.08 -6.83
CA ASN A 35 1.65 6.91 -8.02
C ASN A 35 3.13 6.93 -8.41
N LEU A 36 3.76 5.76 -8.35
CA LEU A 36 5.17 5.53 -8.72
C LEU A 36 6.19 6.06 -7.72
N ASP A 37 5.74 6.59 -6.59
CA ASP A 37 6.65 7.04 -5.54
C ASP A 37 6.69 6.00 -4.43
N ILE A 38 7.91 5.63 -4.04
CA ILE A 38 8.09 4.65 -2.97
C ILE A 38 7.71 5.29 -1.63
N VAL A 39 6.92 4.54 -0.85
CA VAL A 39 6.53 4.97 0.49
C VAL A 39 7.45 4.27 1.49
N PRO A 40 8.24 5.01 2.26
CA PRO A 40 9.09 4.38 3.26
C PRO A 40 8.25 3.64 4.30
N LYS A 41 8.74 2.51 4.77
CA LYS A 41 8.02 1.71 5.75
C LYS A 41 7.64 2.54 6.99
N ALA A 42 8.54 3.40 7.43
CA ALA A 42 8.29 4.23 8.60
C ALA A 42 7.14 5.21 8.40
N SER A 43 6.71 5.42 7.15
CA SER A 43 5.63 6.36 6.84
C SER A 43 4.29 5.69 6.61
N TYR A 44 4.21 4.37 6.72
CA TYR A 44 2.97 3.66 6.39
C TYR A 44 1.78 4.13 7.23
N SER A 45 2.00 4.37 8.51
CA SER A 45 0.91 4.78 9.39
C SER A 45 0.57 6.27 9.26
N ALA A 46 1.43 7.03 8.61
CA ALA A 46 1.24 8.47 8.45
C ALA A 46 0.83 8.88 7.05
N THR A 47 0.81 7.95 6.11
CA THR A 47 0.46 8.25 4.72
C THR A 47 -0.98 7.85 4.46
N THR A 48 -1.81 8.83 4.15
CA THR A 48 -3.23 8.61 3.90
C THR A 48 -3.47 8.47 2.40
N LEU A 49 -4.22 7.44 2.03
CA LEU A 49 -4.59 7.22 0.63
C LEU A 49 -5.64 8.23 0.21
N LYS A 50 -5.56 8.66 -1.02
CA LYS A 50 -6.49 9.62 -1.61
C LYS A 50 -7.23 8.97 -2.75
N ASP A 51 -8.40 9.52 -3.05
CA ASP A 51 -9.16 9.04 -4.19
C ASP A 51 -8.30 9.13 -5.45
N GLU A 52 -8.39 8.14 -6.29
CA GLU A 52 -7.67 8.03 -7.55
C GLU A 52 -6.19 7.68 -7.41
N ASP A 53 -5.71 7.41 -6.20
CA ASP A 53 -4.34 6.92 -6.05
C ASP A 53 -4.19 5.54 -6.69
N THR A 54 -3.02 5.30 -7.28
CA THR A 54 -2.64 3.99 -7.80
C THR A 54 -1.54 3.44 -6.92
N VAL A 55 -1.80 2.30 -6.31
CA VAL A 55 -0.90 1.69 -5.33
C VAL A 55 -0.37 0.38 -5.88
N GLU A 56 0.93 0.20 -5.80
CA GLU A 56 1.58 -1.06 -6.12
C GLU A 56 2.17 -1.64 -4.86
N VAL A 57 1.94 -2.91 -4.63
CA VAL A 57 2.52 -3.63 -3.49
C VAL A 57 3.34 -4.78 -4.06
N VAL A 58 4.61 -4.77 -3.75
CA VAL A 58 5.53 -5.82 -4.22
C VAL A 58 5.96 -6.65 -3.04
N SER A 59 5.79 -7.95 -3.14
CA SER A 59 6.22 -8.86 -2.08
C SER A 59 7.62 -9.37 -2.36
N PHE A 60 8.45 -9.38 -1.34
CA PHE A 60 9.78 -9.96 -1.45
C PHE A 60 9.70 -11.42 -1.02
N VAL A 61 10.06 -12.28 -1.92
CA VAL A 61 9.99 -13.69 -1.62
C VAL A 61 11.26 -14.14 -0.96
N GLY A 62 11.06 -14.74 0.13
CA GLY A 62 12.03 -15.55 0.68
C GLY A 62 13.34 -15.01 0.97
N GLY A 63 13.70 -14.21 0.38
CA GLY A 63 14.87 -13.63 0.63
C GLY A 63 15.80 -14.40 1.42
N GLY A 64 15.70 -14.82 1.76
CA GLY A 64 16.81 -15.25 2.51
C GLY A 64 17.41 -14.95 2.81
#